data_8ad4ee4cab5c273a43759c49351ea8ad
#
_entry.id   8ad4ee4cab5c273a43759c49351ea8ad
#
_cell.length_a   1.000
_cell.length_b   1.000
_cell.length_c   1.000
_cell.angle_alpha   90.00
_cell.angle_beta   90.00
_cell.angle_gamma   90.00
#
_symmetry.space_group_name_H-M   'P 1'
#
loop_
_entity.id
_entity.type
_entity.pdbx_description
1 polymer ?
#
loop_
_entity_poly.entity_id
_entity_poly.type
_entity_poly.pdbx_seq_one_letter_code
_entity_poly.pdbx_strand_id
1 'polypeptide(L)'
;MKLALPQTALTTTSILLIQSLSAESAWTKHVIQPPVQGKIHSAVAHDWDADGHLDVLSSFDGEVVLLKGPTWAPHAIHRFSPGLARSKPRPACIHTCLMDVDGDGDQDFIGSNNTVFWLECPDQPFSGQAWTYRTVDDEILGSHCVLPGDVNRDGKLDLIANSSRDATRTPYPESLAWLEVPKDPHTAESWVRHIFADRDAPGGSHYTGFGDVNGDGRPDISCAAKGGEKFPEGNWFAWWQQPEDPTQVWTKHLLAADQLGATNILPADLNNDGVVDYFATRGHGFGVLWFKGPDFELIEVDPTLPSPHSLDLVDMDQDGDIDAITCGKEADGIVALYLNDGQGNFSKRTLDENQGSYDTRAIDMDGDGDFDILIAGQASKNIVWYENPLR
;
A
#
# COMPACT_ATOMS: atom_id res chain seq x y z
N MET A 1 15.01 10.01 -89.10
CA MET A 1 15.06 11.07 -88.09
C MET A 1 14.37 10.57 -86.84
N LYS A 2 15.13 10.02 -85.90
CA LYS A 2 14.63 9.51 -84.63
C LYS A 2 14.95 10.56 -83.55
N LEU A 3 13.91 11.12 -82.93
CA LEU A 3 14.04 11.99 -81.78
C LEU A 3 14.24 11.13 -80.54
N ALA A 4 15.31 11.41 -79.79
CA ALA A 4 15.57 10.88 -78.47
C ALA A 4 14.92 11.79 -77.42
N LEU A 5 14.18 11.21 -76.48
CA LEU A 5 13.64 11.87 -75.30
C LEU A 5 14.66 11.79 -74.15
N PRO A 6 14.78 12.79 -73.29
CA PRO A 6 15.71 12.74 -72.15
C PRO A 6 15.10 11.95 -70.96
N GLN A 7 15.91 11.07 -70.40
CA GLN A 7 15.62 10.41 -69.12
C GLN A 7 15.88 11.40 -67.97
N THR A 8 14.82 11.71 -67.22
CA THR A 8 14.92 12.37 -65.93
C THR A 8 15.26 11.34 -64.85
N ALA A 9 16.40 11.50 -64.23
CA ALA A 9 16.76 10.71 -63.06
C ALA A 9 16.07 11.27 -61.83
N LEU A 10 15.19 10.43 -61.22
CA LEU A 10 14.62 10.67 -59.88
C LEU A 10 15.66 10.27 -58.83
N THR A 11 16.24 11.27 -58.14
CA THR A 11 17.05 11.07 -56.95
C THR A 11 16.10 10.93 -55.76
N THR A 12 15.93 9.72 -55.26
CA THR A 12 15.24 9.41 -54.00
C THR A 12 16.20 9.77 -52.83
N THR A 13 15.94 10.90 -52.17
CA THR A 13 16.62 11.23 -50.95
C THR A 13 15.93 10.45 -49.79
N SER A 14 16.59 9.41 -49.30
CA SER A 14 16.18 8.70 -48.10
C SER A 14 16.50 9.58 -46.89
N ILE A 15 15.50 10.14 -46.26
CA ILE A 15 15.63 10.79 -44.94
C ILE A 15 15.69 9.64 -43.92
N LEU A 16 16.89 9.37 -43.41
CA LEU A 16 17.04 8.56 -42.19
C LEU A 16 16.53 9.42 -41.03
N LEU A 17 15.33 9.11 -40.50
CA LEU A 17 14.93 9.52 -39.18
C LEU A 17 15.83 8.76 -38.19
N ILE A 18 16.85 9.42 -37.67
CA ILE A 18 17.56 8.98 -36.48
C ILE A 18 16.63 9.37 -35.33
N GLN A 19 15.81 8.43 -34.87
CA GLN A 19 15.23 8.52 -33.54
C GLN A 19 16.41 8.45 -32.57
N SER A 20 16.73 9.58 -31.97
CA SER A 20 17.55 9.59 -30.76
C SER A 20 16.78 8.81 -29.70
N LEU A 21 17.15 7.56 -29.43
CA LEU A 21 16.86 6.95 -28.16
C LEU A 21 17.54 7.86 -27.12
N SER A 22 16.76 8.75 -26.47
CA SER A 22 17.15 9.32 -25.21
C SER A 22 17.39 8.12 -24.28
N ALA A 23 18.59 7.99 -23.73
CA ALA A 23 18.79 7.07 -22.62
C ALA A 23 17.74 7.48 -21.57
N GLU A 24 16.80 6.59 -21.27
CA GLU A 24 15.88 6.82 -20.16
C GLU A 24 16.74 7.08 -18.93
N SER A 25 16.49 8.18 -18.23
CA SER A 25 17.17 8.46 -16.97
C SER A 25 16.82 7.31 -16.01
N ALA A 26 17.85 6.76 -15.38
CA ALA A 26 17.67 5.61 -14.51
C ALA A 26 17.15 6.08 -13.15
N TRP A 27 16.22 5.35 -12.57
CA TRP A 27 15.78 5.52 -11.20
C TRP A 27 16.97 5.47 -10.24
N THR A 28 17.06 6.42 -9.31
CA THR A 28 18.15 6.51 -8.36
C THR A 28 17.72 5.96 -7.01
N LYS A 29 18.40 4.94 -6.51
CA LYS A 29 18.13 4.36 -5.19
C LYS A 29 18.83 5.13 -4.09
N HIS A 30 18.07 5.61 -3.10
CA HIS A 30 18.55 6.27 -1.91
C HIS A 30 18.29 5.40 -0.67
N VAL A 31 19.23 5.40 0.28
CA VAL A 31 19.12 4.62 1.52
C VAL A 31 18.78 5.56 2.67
N ILE A 32 17.58 5.37 3.24
CA ILE A 32 17.13 6.07 4.46
C ILE A 32 17.66 5.35 5.69
N GLN A 33 17.36 4.05 5.80
CA GLN A 33 17.82 3.20 6.90
C GLN A 33 18.58 2.00 6.33
N PRO A 34 19.88 1.87 6.60
CA PRO A 34 20.62 0.65 6.23
C PRO A 34 20.10 -0.58 7.00
N PRO A 35 20.48 -1.80 6.59
CA PRO A 35 19.95 -3.01 7.17
C PRO A 35 20.09 -3.10 8.69
N VAL A 36 18.96 -3.35 9.37
CA VAL A 36 18.85 -3.56 10.83
C VAL A 36 18.85 -5.03 11.20
N GLN A 37 18.84 -5.36 12.50
CA GLN A 37 18.80 -6.76 12.94
C GLN A 37 17.39 -7.35 12.86
N GLY A 38 16.36 -6.54 13.15
CA GLY A 38 14.96 -6.92 13.08
C GLY A 38 14.41 -6.90 11.67
N LYS A 39 13.10 -6.92 11.58
CA LYS A 39 12.35 -6.78 10.33
C LYS A 39 11.74 -5.39 10.27
N ILE A 40 11.68 -4.83 9.08
CA ILE A 40 10.95 -3.61 8.78
C ILE A 40 9.80 -4.00 7.85
N HIS A 41 8.55 -3.70 8.26
CA HIS A 41 7.38 -4.12 7.48
C HIS A 41 6.67 -2.95 6.81
N SER A 42 6.74 -1.75 7.39
CA SER A 42 6.04 -0.58 6.89
C SER A 42 6.83 0.69 7.19
N ALA A 43 6.68 1.70 6.35
CA ALA A 43 7.21 3.04 6.52
C ALA A 43 6.23 4.07 5.96
N VAL A 44 6.12 5.21 6.62
CA VAL A 44 5.31 6.36 6.20
C VAL A 44 6.17 7.61 6.22
N ALA A 45 5.86 8.59 5.38
CA ALA A 45 6.61 9.84 5.32
C ALA A 45 5.70 11.06 5.43
N HIS A 46 6.19 12.08 6.10
CA HIS A 46 5.57 13.39 6.28
C HIS A 46 6.63 14.38 6.75
N ASP A 47 6.44 15.67 6.51
CA ASP A 47 7.29 16.75 7.04
C ASP A 47 6.74 17.17 8.42
N TRP A 48 7.22 16.51 9.50
CA TRP A 48 6.68 16.73 10.85
C TRP A 48 7.14 18.03 11.51
N ASP A 49 8.23 18.64 11.08
CA ASP A 49 8.71 19.91 11.66
C ASP A 49 8.63 21.10 10.69
N ALA A 50 7.97 20.91 9.54
CA ALA A 50 7.73 21.92 8.53
C ALA A 50 9.05 22.58 8.03
N ASP A 51 10.14 21.80 7.93
CA ASP A 51 11.43 22.30 7.45
C ASP A 51 11.58 22.18 5.93
N GLY A 52 10.57 21.59 5.25
CA GLY A 52 10.51 21.41 3.81
C GLY A 52 11.14 20.10 3.32
N HIS A 53 11.55 19.22 4.23
CA HIS A 53 12.03 17.88 3.92
C HIS A 53 11.13 16.83 4.55
N LEU A 54 10.81 15.78 3.82
CA LEU A 54 10.08 14.67 4.39
C LEU A 54 10.93 13.91 5.40
N ASP A 55 10.31 13.58 6.52
CA ASP A 55 10.80 12.63 7.51
C ASP A 55 10.18 11.27 7.26
N VAL A 56 10.73 10.21 7.85
CA VAL A 56 10.18 8.85 7.71
C VAL A 56 9.94 8.22 9.07
N LEU A 57 8.70 7.78 9.31
CA LEU A 57 8.33 6.99 10.46
C LEU A 57 8.24 5.50 10.10
N SER A 58 8.88 4.68 10.92
CA SER A 58 8.84 3.22 10.79
C SER A 58 9.03 2.55 12.15
N SER A 59 8.87 1.23 12.18
CA SER A 59 9.12 0.46 13.39
C SER A 59 10.06 -0.71 13.14
N PHE A 60 11.10 -0.81 13.95
CA PHE A 60 12.08 -1.89 13.90
C PHE A 60 12.82 -2.01 15.25
N ASP A 61 13.41 -3.17 15.48
CA ASP A 61 14.22 -3.45 16.67
C ASP A 61 13.56 -3.18 18.03
N GLY A 62 12.22 -3.17 18.08
CA GLY A 62 11.45 -2.95 19.31
C GLY A 62 11.05 -1.50 19.56
N GLU A 63 11.25 -0.63 18.59
CA GLU A 63 10.95 0.80 18.69
C GLU A 63 10.10 1.27 17.50
N VAL A 64 9.39 2.38 17.65
CA VAL A 64 8.93 3.24 16.56
C VAL A 64 9.92 4.39 16.48
N VAL A 65 10.46 4.61 15.29
CA VAL A 65 11.57 5.53 15.03
C VAL A 65 11.16 6.55 13.97
N LEU A 66 11.31 7.83 14.32
CA LEU A 66 11.22 8.95 13.39
C LEU A 66 12.63 9.26 12.87
N LEU A 67 12.82 9.14 11.56
CA LEU A 67 14.07 9.38 10.85
C LEU A 67 14.00 10.75 10.21
N LYS A 68 14.74 11.73 10.76
CA LYS A 68 14.67 13.12 10.31
C LYS A 68 15.36 13.32 8.96
N GLY A 69 14.59 13.77 7.97
CA GLY A 69 15.13 14.18 6.69
C GLY A 69 15.99 15.45 6.76
N PRO A 70 16.86 15.69 5.78
CA PRO A 70 17.36 14.75 4.78
C PRO A 70 18.53 13.89 5.29
N THR A 71 18.87 13.95 6.58
CA THR A 71 20.05 13.28 7.18
C THR A 71 19.75 11.90 7.73
N TRP A 72 18.48 11.58 7.89
CA TRP A 72 17.94 10.34 8.43
C TRP A 72 18.41 10.04 9.85
N ALA A 73 18.63 11.09 10.66
CA ALA A 73 18.98 10.94 12.06
C ALA A 73 17.82 10.27 12.82
N PRO A 74 18.05 9.16 13.56
CA PRO A 74 16.99 8.42 14.22
C PRO A 74 16.58 9.04 15.55
N HIS A 75 15.28 9.16 15.78
CA HIS A 75 14.64 9.57 17.02
C HIS A 75 13.63 8.51 17.44
N ALA A 76 13.90 7.76 18.51
CA ALA A 76 12.96 6.80 19.04
C ALA A 76 11.79 7.53 19.74
N ILE A 77 10.59 7.39 19.18
CA ILE A 77 9.38 8.04 19.70
C ILE A 77 8.52 7.12 20.55
N HIS A 78 8.68 5.79 20.41
CA HIS A 78 8.01 4.80 21.23
C HIS A 78 8.85 3.53 21.36
N ARG A 79 8.77 2.86 22.53
CA ARG A 79 9.41 1.56 22.78
C ARG A 79 8.38 0.52 23.19
N PHE A 80 8.31 -0.56 22.44
CA PHE A 80 7.43 -1.66 22.78
C PHE A 80 7.90 -2.41 24.02
N SER A 81 6.99 -2.62 24.97
CA SER A 81 7.28 -3.44 26.13
C SER A 81 7.60 -4.89 25.74
N PRO A 82 8.64 -5.51 26.33
CA PRO A 82 8.91 -6.92 26.14
C PRO A 82 7.69 -7.77 26.57
N GLY A 83 7.12 -8.54 25.65
CA GLY A 83 5.99 -9.43 25.93
C GLY A 83 4.67 -9.05 25.27
N LEU A 84 4.46 -7.82 24.81
CA LEU A 84 3.29 -7.45 23.99
C LEU A 84 3.29 -8.14 22.62
N ALA A 85 4.45 -8.32 22.03
CA ALA A 85 4.61 -9.15 20.83
C ALA A 85 5.03 -10.55 21.25
N ARG A 86 4.10 -11.48 21.32
CA ARG A 86 4.38 -12.88 21.67
C ARG A 86 5.63 -13.39 20.97
N SER A 87 6.67 -13.72 21.75
CA SER A 87 7.88 -14.45 21.35
C SER A 87 8.82 -13.79 20.33
N LYS A 88 8.66 -12.53 19.97
CA LYS A 88 9.62 -11.84 19.11
C LYS A 88 10.52 -10.97 19.98
N PRO A 89 11.84 -11.15 19.96
CA PRO A 89 12.79 -10.36 20.76
C PRO A 89 12.82 -8.86 20.33
N ARG A 90 12.26 -8.55 19.16
CA ARG A 90 12.24 -7.22 18.55
C ARG A 90 10.91 -7.00 17.85
N PRO A 91 9.88 -6.54 18.59
CA PRO A 91 8.59 -6.22 17.98
C PRO A 91 8.70 -5.06 16.98
N ALA A 92 7.89 -5.14 15.93
CA ALA A 92 7.71 -4.10 14.93
C ALA A 92 6.26 -4.09 14.48
N CYS A 93 5.73 -2.98 14.01
CA CYS A 93 4.41 -2.93 13.38
C CYS A 93 4.39 -3.81 12.14
N ILE A 94 3.24 -4.37 11.84
CA ILE A 94 3.03 -5.12 10.60
C ILE A 94 2.63 -4.16 9.50
N HIS A 95 1.73 -3.23 9.80
CA HIS A 95 1.29 -2.17 8.90
C HIS A 95 1.13 -0.86 9.66
N THR A 96 1.23 0.26 8.94
CA THR A 96 1.13 1.61 9.51
C THR A 96 0.44 2.55 8.54
N CYS A 97 -0.19 3.58 9.05
CA CYS A 97 -0.69 4.70 8.28
C CYS A 97 -0.57 6.00 9.07
N LEU A 98 -0.84 7.11 8.42
CA LEU A 98 -0.92 8.44 9.02
C LEU A 98 -2.38 8.90 9.03
N MET A 99 -2.74 9.65 10.06
CA MET A 99 -4.05 10.24 10.23
C MET A 99 -3.96 11.36 11.27
N ASP A 100 -4.57 12.51 11.01
CA ASP A 100 -4.83 13.53 12.03
C ASP A 100 -6.03 13.07 12.86
N VAL A 101 -5.74 12.36 13.97
CA VAL A 101 -6.76 11.66 14.77
C VAL A 101 -7.57 12.62 15.63
N ASP A 102 -6.92 13.64 16.19
CA ASP A 102 -7.56 14.57 17.13
C ASP A 102 -7.98 15.90 16.49
N GLY A 103 -7.62 16.12 15.23
CA GLY A 103 -8.02 17.29 14.45
C GLY A 103 -7.22 18.54 14.78
N ASP A 104 -5.99 18.38 15.27
CA ASP A 104 -5.09 19.49 15.61
C ASP A 104 -4.23 19.97 14.43
N GLY A 105 -4.23 19.21 13.32
CA GLY A 105 -3.56 19.51 12.07
C GLY A 105 -2.23 18.78 11.88
N ASP A 106 -1.75 18.07 12.90
CA ASP A 106 -0.55 17.24 12.84
C ASP A 106 -0.89 15.80 12.38
N GLN A 107 0.06 15.14 11.75
CA GLN A 107 -0.12 13.74 11.36
C GLN A 107 0.34 12.80 12.48
N ASP A 108 -0.61 12.02 13.00
CA ASP A 108 -0.36 10.99 13.98
C ASP A 108 0.05 9.67 13.32
N PHE A 109 0.73 8.84 14.08
CA PHE A 109 1.13 7.52 13.62
C PHE A 109 0.18 6.43 14.11
N ILE A 110 -0.43 5.71 13.19
CA ILE A 110 -1.24 4.53 13.46
C ILE A 110 -0.40 3.28 13.19
N GLY A 111 -0.40 2.33 14.12
CA GLY A 111 0.32 1.08 13.97
C GLY A 111 -0.49 -0.15 14.35
N SER A 112 -0.24 -1.26 13.64
CA SER A 112 -0.73 -2.58 14.01
C SER A 112 0.42 -3.45 14.48
N ASN A 113 0.43 -3.78 15.78
CA ASN A 113 1.41 -4.72 16.36
C ASN A 113 0.72 -5.72 17.28
N ASN A 114 -0.02 -6.65 16.73
CA ASN A 114 -0.99 -7.52 17.37
C ASN A 114 -2.30 -6.82 17.75
N THR A 115 -2.30 -5.59 18.26
CA THR A 115 -3.42 -4.69 18.48
C THR A 115 -3.30 -3.49 17.55
N VAL A 116 -4.32 -2.66 17.46
CA VAL A 116 -4.26 -1.37 16.74
C VAL A 116 -4.09 -0.24 17.77
N PHE A 117 -3.16 0.66 17.52
CA PHE A 117 -2.83 1.78 18.39
C PHE A 117 -2.48 3.02 17.58
N TRP A 118 -2.51 4.17 18.23
CA TRP A 118 -1.98 5.39 17.67
C TRP A 118 -0.98 6.06 18.62
N LEU A 119 -0.04 6.77 18.04
CA LEU A 119 0.91 7.63 18.74
C LEU A 119 0.58 9.06 18.36
N GLU A 120 0.11 9.82 19.34
CA GLU A 120 -0.21 11.23 19.21
C GLU A 120 1.06 12.04 18.99
N CYS A 121 1.09 12.81 17.89
CA CYS A 121 2.21 13.70 17.56
C CYS A 121 2.23 14.88 18.54
N PRO A 122 3.34 15.22 19.15
CA PRO A 122 3.43 16.40 20.00
C PRO A 122 3.84 17.64 19.18
N ASP A 123 3.54 18.85 19.67
CA ASP A 123 3.97 20.14 19.08
C ASP A 123 5.46 20.20 18.70
N GLN A 124 6.29 19.35 19.29
CA GLN A 124 7.73 19.25 19.02
C GLN A 124 8.13 17.79 18.80
N PRO A 125 7.91 17.25 17.60
CA PRO A 125 8.07 15.83 17.30
C PRO A 125 9.49 15.30 17.53
N PHE A 126 10.50 16.16 17.41
CA PHE A 126 11.92 15.84 17.60
C PHE A 126 12.49 16.20 18.98
N SER A 127 11.64 16.52 19.96
CA SER A 127 12.11 16.90 21.33
C SER A 127 12.85 15.80 22.08
N GLY A 128 12.81 14.56 21.60
CA GLY A 128 13.34 13.37 22.27
C GLY A 128 12.40 12.81 23.35
N GLN A 129 11.19 13.35 23.47
CA GLN A 129 10.13 12.76 24.28
C GLN A 129 9.40 11.67 23.51
N ALA A 130 8.93 10.66 24.23
CA ALA A 130 8.06 9.65 23.63
C ALA A 130 6.71 10.28 23.27
N TRP A 131 6.18 9.91 22.08
CA TRP A 131 4.83 10.27 21.69
C TRP A 131 3.81 9.55 22.56
N THR A 132 2.65 10.15 22.78
CA THR A 132 1.62 9.58 23.65
C THR A 132 0.98 8.36 22.99
N TYR A 133 1.13 7.19 23.62
CA TYR A 133 0.52 5.95 23.16
C TYR A 133 -0.95 5.86 23.58
N ARG A 134 -1.82 5.54 22.64
CA ARG A 134 -3.26 5.30 22.86
C ARG A 134 -3.71 4.04 22.15
N THR A 135 -4.57 3.28 22.82
CA THR A 135 -5.18 2.10 22.21
C THR A 135 -6.32 2.52 21.29
N VAL A 136 -6.30 2.04 20.05
CA VAL A 136 -7.44 2.13 19.13
C VAL A 136 -8.34 0.92 19.34
N ASP A 137 -7.76 -0.29 19.23
CA ASP A 137 -8.50 -1.55 19.42
C ASP A 137 -7.55 -2.66 19.89
N ASP A 138 -7.97 -3.43 20.90
CA ASP A 138 -7.21 -4.53 21.48
C ASP A 138 -7.85 -5.92 21.29
N GLU A 139 -8.93 -6.01 20.51
CA GLU A 139 -9.63 -7.26 20.19
C GLU A 139 -9.57 -7.64 18.71
N ILE A 140 -9.37 -6.68 17.78
CA ILE A 140 -8.99 -6.95 16.39
C ILE A 140 -7.51 -7.28 16.36
N LEU A 141 -7.18 -8.58 16.32
CA LEU A 141 -5.82 -9.04 16.55
C LEU A 141 -5.12 -9.53 15.28
N GLY A 142 -3.85 -9.14 15.16
CA GLY A 142 -2.99 -9.55 14.06
C GLY A 142 -3.35 -8.89 12.75
N SER A 143 -3.82 -7.66 12.82
CA SER A 143 -4.15 -6.86 11.65
C SER A 143 -2.93 -6.74 10.72
N HIS A 144 -3.12 -7.12 9.46
CA HIS A 144 -2.13 -6.98 8.41
C HIS A 144 -2.32 -5.68 7.62
N CYS A 145 -3.46 -5.02 7.80
CA CYS A 145 -3.76 -3.73 7.20
C CYS A 145 -4.46 -2.84 8.23
N VAL A 146 -4.04 -1.60 8.29
CA VAL A 146 -4.76 -0.48 8.88
C VAL A 146 -4.85 0.60 7.81
N LEU A 147 -6.06 0.95 7.39
CA LEU A 147 -6.31 1.84 6.26
C LEU A 147 -7.28 2.95 6.69
N PRO A 148 -6.90 4.23 6.58
CA PRO A 148 -7.81 5.34 6.84
C PRO A 148 -8.88 5.45 5.75
N GLY A 149 -10.11 5.78 6.14
CA GLY A 149 -11.20 6.04 5.20
C GLY A 149 -12.42 6.59 5.93
N ASP A 150 -13.11 7.54 5.35
CA ASP A 150 -14.38 8.06 5.86
C ASP A 150 -15.50 7.05 5.55
N VAL A 151 -15.62 6.03 6.40
CA VAL A 151 -16.52 4.89 6.17
C VAL A 151 -17.98 5.28 6.35
N ASN A 152 -18.27 6.09 7.36
CA ASN A 152 -19.64 6.52 7.69
C ASN A 152 -20.07 7.81 6.97
N ARG A 153 -19.16 8.44 6.22
CA ARG A 153 -19.35 9.69 5.46
C ARG A 153 -19.73 10.88 6.35
N ASP A 154 -19.13 10.97 7.53
CA ASP A 154 -19.31 12.09 8.44
C ASP A 154 -18.25 13.21 8.25
N GLY A 155 -17.32 13.02 7.32
CA GLY A 155 -16.24 13.94 7.01
C GLY A 155 -14.98 13.74 7.85
N LYS A 156 -14.93 12.67 8.64
CA LYS A 156 -13.75 12.27 9.41
C LYS A 156 -13.23 10.92 8.94
N LEU A 157 -11.94 10.72 9.10
CA LEU A 157 -11.35 9.42 8.77
C LEU A 157 -11.59 8.43 9.93
N ASP A 158 -12.10 7.26 9.59
CA ASP A 158 -12.15 6.06 10.41
C ASP A 158 -10.97 5.15 10.03
N LEU A 159 -10.81 4.02 10.75
CA LEU A 159 -9.81 3.01 10.41
C LEU A 159 -10.46 1.69 9.99
N ILE A 160 -10.04 1.15 8.87
CA ILE A 160 -10.37 -0.20 8.43
C ILE A 160 -9.27 -1.13 8.93
N ALA A 161 -9.66 -2.24 9.55
CA ALA A 161 -8.74 -3.22 10.09
C ALA A 161 -9.25 -4.66 9.91
N ASN A 162 -8.32 -5.60 9.76
CA ASN A 162 -8.62 -7.02 9.66
C ASN A 162 -8.09 -7.82 10.84
N SER A 163 -8.82 -8.86 11.24
CA SER A 163 -8.38 -9.84 12.23
C SER A 163 -7.91 -11.11 11.57
N SER A 164 -6.62 -11.39 11.63
CA SER A 164 -6.01 -12.60 11.09
C SER A 164 -5.76 -13.69 12.14
N ARG A 165 -6.36 -13.59 13.34
CA ARG A 165 -6.18 -14.54 14.44
C ARG A 165 -7.37 -15.48 14.58
N ASP A 166 -7.08 -16.67 15.11
CA ASP A 166 -8.09 -17.69 15.40
C ASP A 166 -8.90 -17.38 16.66
N ALA A 167 -10.03 -18.07 16.82
CA ALA A 167 -10.98 -17.89 17.92
C ALA A 167 -10.41 -18.14 19.33
N THR A 168 -9.20 -18.67 19.45
CA THR A 168 -8.53 -18.84 20.76
C THR A 168 -7.87 -17.56 21.27
N ARG A 169 -7.78 -16.54 20.42
CA ARG A 169 -7.05 -15.31 20.67
C ARG A 169 -7.89 -14.05 20.62
N THR A 170 -8.95 -14.05 19.84
CA THR A 170 -9.85 -12.91 19.64
C THR A 170 -11.30 -13.35 19.61
N PRO A 171 -12.25 -12.55 20.10
CA PRO A 171 -13.68 -12.79 19.89
C PRO A 171 -14.11 -12.62 18.42
N TYR A 172 -13.29 -11.95 17.60
CA TYR A 172 -13.55 -11.63 16.18
C TYR A 172 -12.55 -12.32 15.25
N PRO A 173 -12.47 -13.67 15.23
CA PRO A 173 -11.53 -14.36 14.35
C PRO A 173 -11.92 -14.16 12.89
N GLU A 174 -10.91 -13.98 12.00
CA GLU A 174 -11.11 -13.94 10.56
C GLU A 174 -12.19 -12.94 10.10
N SER A 175 -12.22 -11.79 10.77
CA SER A 175 -13.24 -10.75 10.58
C SER A 175 -12.63 -9.48 10.02
N LEU A 176 -13.48 -8.65 9.41
CA LEU A 176 -13.13 -7.30 9.00
C LEU A 176 -13.97 -6.31 9.80
N ALA A 177 -13.36 -5.21 10.18
CA ALA A 177 -14.00 -4.16 10.95
C ALA A 177 -13.60 -2.78 10.42
N TRP A 178 -14.44 -1.81 10.70
CA TRP A 178 -14.02 -0.43 10.74
C TRP A 178 -14.17 0.09 12.17
N LEU A 179 -13.28 0.98 12.54
CA LEU A 179 -13.10 1.52 13.88
C LEU A 179 -13.41 3.01 13.79
N GLU A 180 -14.56 3.39 14.32
CA GLU A 180 -15.06 4.77 14.25
C GLU A 180 -14.22 5.68 15.15
N VAL A 181 -13.67 6.76 14.56
CA VAL A 181 -12.90 7.73 15.32
C VAL A 181 -13.79 8.40 16.38
N PRO A 182 -13.41 8.39 17.65
CA PRO A 182 -14.23 8.98 18.68
C PRO A 182 -14.26 10.51 18.58
N LYS A 183 -15.35 11.10 19.04
CA LYS A 183 -15.48 12.56 19.07
C LYS A 183 -14.39 13.24 19.92
N ASP A 184 -13.93 12.57 20.97
CA ASP A 184 -12.83 12.98 21.82
C ASP A 184 -11.86 11.79 21.96
N PRO A 185 -10.84 11.70 21.08
CA PRO A 185 -9.92 10.57 21.07
C PRO A 185 -8.97 10.57 22.27
N HIS A 186 -8.78 11.72 22.94
CA HIS A 186 -7.91 11.82 24.11
C HIS A 186 -8.47 11.12 25.35
N THR A 187 -9.80 11.03 25.47
CA THR A 187 -10.47 10.44 26.63
C THR A 187 -11.06 9.06 26.34
N ALA A 188 -11.09 8.63 25.10
CA ALA A 188 -11.59 7.32 24.70
C ALA A 188 -10.61 6.21 25.15
N GLU A 189 -11.13 5.17 25.81
CA GLU A 189 -10.34 3.97 26.16
C GLU A 189 -10.06 3.10 24.94
N SER A 190 -10.99 3.08 23.97
CA SER A 190 -10.90 2.43 22.66
C SER A 190 -11.88 3.08 21.69
N TRP A 191 -11.73 2.82 20.39
CA TRP A 191 -12.67 3.28 19.38
C TRP A 191 -13.90 2.37 19.28
N VAL A 192 -15.00 2.88 18.74
CA VAL A 192 -16.18 2.07 18.50
C VAL A 192 -15.90 1.13 17.31
N ARG A 193 -16.04 -0.17 17.58
CA ARG A 193 -15.78 -1.20 16.57
C ARG A 193 -17.09 -1.62 15.90
N HIS A 194 -17.11 -1.57 14.58
CA HIS A 194 -18.19 -2.08 13.75
C HIS A 194 -17.68 -3.28 12.93
N ILE A 195 -18.14 -4.49 13.27
CA ILE A 195 -17.78 -5.71 12.54
C ILE A 195 -18.72 -5.83 11.34
N PHE A 196 -18.26 -5.51 10.16
CA PHE A 196 -19.05 -5.59 8.93
C PHE A 196 -18.97 -6.96 8.24
N ALA A 197 -17.91 -7.75 8.53
CA ALA A 197 -17.70 -9.10 8.04
C ALA A 197 -17.26 -10.00 9.20
N ASP A 198 -18.24 -10.54 9.96
CA ASP A 198 -17.96 -11.42 11.10
C ASP A 198 -17.62 -12.83 10.62
N ARG A 199 -16.36 -13.26 10.84
CA ARG A 199 -15.84 -14.59 10.43
C ARG A 199 -15.99 -14.87 8.94
N ASP A 200 -16.08 -13.83 8.14
CA ASP A 200 -16.32 -13.91 6.70
C ASP A 200 -15.09 -13.55 5.85
N ALA A 201 -13.93 -13.40 6.49
CA ALA A 201 -12.64 -13.19 5.84
C ALA A 201 -11.60 -14.27 6.23
N PRO A 202 -11.95 -15.59 6.09
CA PRO A 202 -11.08 -16.67 6.54
C PRO A 202 -9.84 -16.84 5.66
N GLY A 203 -8.85 -17.54 6.20
CA GLY A 203 -7.71 -17.99 5.41
C GLY A 203 -6.56 -17.03 5.33
N GLY A 204 -6.40 -16.16 6.32
CA GLY A 204 -5.27 -15.24 6.45
C GLY A 204 -5.42 -14.01 5.57
N SER A 205 -6.48 -13.23 5.88
CA SER A 205 -6.72 -11.92 5.28
C SER A 205 -5.48 -11.01 5.36
N HIS A 206 -5.23 -10.25 4.31
CA HIS A 206 -4.05 -9.42 4.16
C HIS A 206 -4.43 -7.94 4.01
N TYR A 207 -4.16 -7.34 2.85
CA TYR A 207 -4.43 -5.93 2.64
C TYR A 207 -5.86 -5.70 2.20
N THR A 208 -6.36 -4.51 2.52
CA THR A 208 -7.70 -4.03 2.17
C THR A 208 -7.60 -2.85 1.23
N GLY A 209 -8.57 -2.70 0.33
CA GLY A 209 -8.79 -1.52 -0.48
C GLY A 209 -10.09 -0.83 -0.06
N PHE A 210 -10.24 0.46 -0.38
CA PHE A 210 -11.38 1.29 -0.01
C PHE A 210 -11.80 2.18 -1.18
N GLY A 211 -13.07 2.19 -1.55
CA GLY A 211 -13.62 3.02 -2.62
C GLY A 211 -15.03 2.62 -3.01
N ASP A 212 -15.77 3.50 -3.66
CA ASP A 212 -17.11 3.24 -4.19
C ASP A 212 -17.00 2.39 -5.48
N VAL A 213 -17.08 1.08 -5.32
CA VAL A 213 -16.79 0.14 -6.40
C VAL A 213 -17.97 -0.05 -7.35
N ASN A 214 -19.18 0.10 -6.83
CA ASN A 214 -20.42 -0.12 -7.59
C ASN A 214 -21.10 1.18 -8.05
N GLY A 215 -20.53 2.34 -7.74
CA GLY A 215 -21.03 3.65 -8.14
C GLY A 215 -22.31 4.09 -7.42
N ASP A 216 -22.59 3.53 -6.21
CA ASP A 216 -23.80 3.85 -5.46
C ASP A 216 -23.62 5.03 -4.46
N GLY A 217 -22.42 5.63 -4.43
CA GLY A 217 -22.05 6.76 -3.59
C GLY A 217 -21.67 6.37 -2.16
N ARG A 218 -21.50 5.08 -1.88
CA ARG A 218 -21.01 4.55 -0.59
C ARG A 218 -19.69 3.83 -0.82
N PRO A 219 -18.68 4.07 0.03
CA PRO A 219 -17.42 3.36 -0.11
C PRO A 219 -17.55 1.89 0.30
N ASP A 220 -17.03 1.02 -0.54
CA ASP A 220 -16.92 -0.42 -0.31
C ASP A 220 -15.51 -0.78 0.18
N ILE A 221 -15.36 -1.98 0.74
CA ILE A 221 -14.07 -2.47 1.22
C ILE A 221 -13.73 -3.78 0.51
N SER A 222 -12.58 -3.83 -0.14
CA SER A 222 -12.02 -5.05 -0.71
C SER A 222 -10.98 -5.68 0.22
N CYS A 223 -10.79 -6.99 0.11
CA CYS A 223 -9.77 -7.72 0.85
C CYS A 223 -9.32 -8.96 0.07
N ALA A 224 -8.09 -9.37 0.33
CA ALA A 224 -7.50 -10.60 -0.17
C ALA A 224 -7.11 -11.54 0.98
N ALA A 225 -7.17 -12.85 0.78
CA ALA A 225 -6.69 -13.83 1.74
C ALA A 225 -5.73 -14.83 1.10
N LYS A 226 -4.54 -14.92 1.68
CA LYS A 226 -3.40 -15.60 1.05
C LYS A 226 -3.52 -17.12 0.91
N GLY A 227 -4.24 -17.77 1.82
CA GLY A 227 -4.35 -19.22 1.85
C GLY A 227 -3.06 -19.96 2.18
N GLY A 228 -2.98 -21.20 1.71
CA GLY A 228 -1.89 -22.13 1.95
C GLY A 228 -2.18 -23.12 3.07
N GLU A 229 -1.24 -24.03 3.37
CA GLU A 229 -1.43 -25.12 4.34
C GLU A 229 -1.92 -24.68 5.73
N LYS A 230 -1.49 -23.50 6.20
CA LYS A 230 -1.89 -22.94 7.50
C LYS A 230 -3.20 -22.18 7.46
N PHE A 231 -3.70 -21.88 6.29
CA PHE A 231 -4.87 -21.05 6.02
C PHE A 231 -5.68 -21.65 4.88
N PRO A 232 -6.23 -22.86 5.03
CA PRO A 232 -6.80 -23.64 3.92
C PRO A 232 -8.06 -22.99 3.30
N GLU A 233 -8.73 -22.09 4.03
CA GLU A 233 -9.94 -21.38 3.58
C GLU A 233 -9.63 -20.07 2.85
N GLY A 234 -8.35 -19.74 2.63
CA GLY A 234 -7.92 -18.57 1.87
C GLY A 234 -7.88 -18.80 0.36
N ASN A 235 -6.96 -18.13 -0.32
CA ASN A 235 -6.77 -18.14 -1.77
C ASN A 235 -7.91 -17.44 -2.52
N TRP A 236 -8.36 -16.29 -2.03
CA TRP A 236 -9.45 -15.56 -2.66
C TRP A 236 -9.22 -14.05 -2.65
N PHE A 237 -9.93 -13.36 -3.59
CA PHE A 237 -10.18 -11.94 -3.60
C PHE A 237 -11.68 -11.70 -3.48
N ALA A 238 -12.08 -10.72 -2.67
CA ALA A 238 -13.48 -10.36 -2.46
C ALA A 238 -13.60 -8.87 -2.11
N TRP A 239 -14.81 -8.35 -2.21
CA TRP A 239 -15.18 -7.05 -1.67
C TRP A 239 -16.51 -7.14 -0.93
N TRP A 240 -16.75 -6.19 -0.02
CA TRP A 240 -17.96 -6.10 0.77
C TRP A 240 -18.67 -4.80 0.44
N GLN A 241 -19.90 -4.94 -0.06
CA GLN A 241 -20.76 -3.82 -0.40
C GLN A 241 -21.31 -3.18 0.86
N GLN A 242 -21.11 -1.87 1.01
CA GLN A 242 -21.63 -1.10 2.11
C GLN A 242 -23.16 -0.95 2.02
N PRO A 243 -23.93 -1.31 3.05
CA PRO A 243 -25.35 -1.01 3.14
C PRO A 243 -25.60 0.48 3.41
N GLU A 244 -26.86 0.92 3.38
CA GLU A 244 -27.26 2.30 3.72
C GLU A 244 -26.81 2.69 5.15
N ASP A 245 -26.94 1.77 6.10
CA ASP A 245 -26.39 1.91 7.46
C ASP A 245 -25.07 1.13 7.55
N PRO A 246 -23.91 1.81 7.60
CA PRO A 246 -22.60 1.15 7.59
C PRO A 246 -22.32 0.31 8.84
N THR A 247 -23.12 0.43 9.89
CA THR A 247 -22.97 -0.35 11.14
C THR A 247 -23.55 -1.76 11.03
N GLN A 248 -24.28 -2.05 9.95
CA GLN A 248 -24.83 -3.39 9.69
C GLN A 248 -23.77 -4.30 9.06
N VAL A 249 -24.10 -5.59 8.93
CA VAL A 249 -23.27 -6.56 8.20
C VAL A 249 -23.33 -6.25 6.70
N TRP A 250 -22.18 -6.22 6.04
CA TRP A 250 -22.07 -5.90 4.62
C TRP A 250 -22.20 -7.16 3.76
N THR A 251 -22.60 -6.97 2.51
CA THR A 251 -22.76 -8.09 1.57
C THR A 251 -21.43 -8.41 0.89
N LYS A 252 -20.95 -9.64 1.07
CA LYS A 252 -19.73 -10.12 0.42
C LYS A 252 -19.96 -10.47 -1.05
N HIS A 253 -19.07 -10.03 -1.91
CA HIS A 253 -18.96 -10.40 -3.31
C HIS A 253 -17.61 -11.07 -3.56
N LEU A 254 -17.61 -12.36 -3.86
CA LEU A 254 -16.41 -13.09 -4.21
C LEU A 254 -16.02 -12.77 -5.66
N LEU A 255 -14.81 -12.23 -5.86
CA LEU A 255 -14.27 -11.93 -7.19
C LEU A 255 -13.61 -13.17 -7.81
N ALA A 256 -12.75 -13.83 -7.06
CA ALA A 256 -12.09 -15.04 -7.51
C ALA A 256 -11.71 -15.95 -6.34
N ALA A 257 -11.90 -17.26 -6.52
CA ALA A 257 -11.36 -18.32 -5.65
C ALA A 257 -10.12 -18.95 -6.29
N ASP A 258 -9.47 -19.86 -5.55
CA ASP A 258 -8.27 -20.59 -6.01
C ASP A 258 -7.08 -19.70 -6.41
N GLN A 259 -6.99 -18.52 -5.79
CA GLN A 259 -5.94 -17.53 -6.01
C GLN A 259 -4.85 -17.65 -4.93
N LEU A 260 -4.03 -18.70 -5.01
CA LEU A 260 -2.98 -18.96 -4.03
C LEU A 260 -2.05 -17.76 -3.88
N GLY A 261 -1.96 -17.27 -2.64
CA GLY A 261 -1.10 -16.15 -2.31
C GLY A 261 -1.73 -14.78 -2.50
N ALA A 262 -3.03 -14.67 -2.69
CA ALA A 262 -3.77 -13.41 -2.79
C ALA A 262 -3.40 -12.44 -1.65
N THR A 263 -3.03 -11.20 -1.96
CA THR A 263 -2.41 -10.30 -0.96
C THR A 263 -2.96 -8.89 -1.00
N ASN A 264 -2.86 -8.19 -2.13
CA ASN A 264 -3.39 -6.82 -2.29
C ASN A 264 -4.52 -6.81 -3.32
N ILE A 265 -5.45 -5.89 -3.11
CA ILE A 265 -6.52 -5.59 -4.05
C ILE A 265 -6.96 -4.14 -3.83
N LEU A 266 -6.65 -3.26 -4.78
CA LEU A 266 -6.93 -1.83 -4.72
C LEU A 266 -7.87 -1.40 -5.85
N PRO A 267 -8.92 -0.61 -5.55
CA PRO A 267 -9.85 -0.13 -6.56
C PRO A 267 -9.29 1.10 -7.30
N ALA A 268 -9.45 1.13 -8.62
CA ALA A 268 -9.20 2.29 -9.48
C ALA A 268 -9.90 2.09 -10.84
N ASP A 269 -10.18 3.18 -11.56
CA ASP A 269 -10.55 3.11 -12.97
C ASP A 269 -9.26 2.98 -13.80
N LEU A 270 -8.94 1.78 -14.24
CA LEU A 270 -7.66 1.47 -14.89
C LEU A 270 -7.70 1.60 -16.42
N ASN A 271 -8.89 1.84 -16.99
CA ASN A 271 -9.07 1.92 -18.44
C ASN A 271 -9.83 3.18 -18.86
N ASN A 272 -10.05 4.12 -17.94
CA ASN A 272 -10.73 5.40 -18.15
C ASN A 272 -12.14 5.26 -18.72
N ASP A 273 -12.85 4.16 -18.40
CA ASP A 273 -14.23 3.95 -18.86
C ASP A 273 -15.30 4.47 -17.89
N GLY A 274 -14.87 4.99 -16.74
CA GLY A 274 -15.72 5.52 -15.67
C GLY A 274 -16.28 4.45 -14.74
N VAL A 275 -15.83 3.19 -14.87
CA VAL A 275 -16.17 2.08 -13.98
C VAL A 275 -14.96 1.68 -13.17
N VAL A 276 -15.15 1.40 -11.88
CA VAL A 276 -14.06 0.97 -11.02
C VAL A 276 -13.66 -0.46 -11.33
N ASP A 277 -12.37 -0.66 -11.50
CA ASP A 277 -11.67 -1.92 -11.62
C ASP A 277 -10.96 -2.26 -10.31
N TYR A 278 -10.27 -3.40 -10.26
CA TYR A 278 -9.30 -3.70 -9.22
C TYR A 278 -7.96 -4.11 -9.82
N PHE A 279 -6.88 -3.53 -9.33
CA PHE A 279 -5.55 -4.11 -9.51
C PHE A 279 -5.19 -4.95 -8.28
N ALA A 280 -4.61 -6.13 -8.46
CA ALA A 280 -4.40 -7.08 -7.39
C ALA A 280 -3.08 -7.85 -7.53
N THR A 281 -2.57 -8.38 -6.40
CA THR A 281 -1.31 -9.13 -6.38
C THR A 281 -1.42 -10.43 -5.61
N ARG A 282 -0.59 -11.42 -6.00
CA ARG A 282 -0.40 -12.68 -5.28
C ARG A 282 0.94 -12.67 -4.54
N GLY A 283 1.05 -11.88 -3.48
CA GLY A 283 2.30 -11.64 -2.72
C GLY A 283 2.87 -12.85 -1.96
N HIS A 284 2.10 -13.94 -1.85
CA HIS A 284 2.57 -15.24 -1.36
C HIS A 284 2.56 -16.31 -2.44
N GLY A 285 2.49 -15.91 -3.70
CA GLY A 285 2.47 -16.73 -4.90
C GLY A 285 3.20 -16.03 -6.04
N PHE A 286 2.56 -15.99 -7.21
CA PHE A 286 3.09 -15.34 -8.40
C PHE A 286 2.01 -14.50 -9.07
N GLY A 287 2.41 -13.35 -9.57
CA GLY A 287 1.66 -12.57 -10.55
C GLY A 287 0.87 -11.40 -10.01
N VAL A 288 0.59 -10.49 -10.92
CA VAL A 288 -0.28 -9.34 -10.77
C VAL A 288 -1.47 -9.46 -11.69
N LEU A 289 -2.61 -8.97 -11.25
CA LEU A 289 -3.92 -9.21 -11.83
C LEU A 289 -4.66 -7.90 -12.01
N TRP A 290 -5.57 -7.86 -12.98
CA TRP A 290 -6.59 -6.86 -13.16
C TRP A 290 -7.96 -7.53 -13.16
N PHE A 291 -8.87 -7.08 -12.31
CA PHE A 291 -10.29 -7.44 -12.37
C PHE A 291 -11.04 -6.29 -13.02
N LYS A 292 -11.42 -6.49 -14.29
CA LYS A 292 -12.06 -5.45 -15.09
C LYS A 292 -13.55 -5.33 -14.76
N GLY A 293 -13.96 -4.15 -14.30
CA GLY A 293 -15.35 -3.82 -14.05
C GLY A 293 -16.21 -3.77 -15.33
N PRO A 294 -17.55 -3.79 -15.22
CA PRO A 294 -18.33 -4.01 -13.98
C PRO A 294 -18.48 -5.48 -13.60
N ASP A 295 -18.15 -6.42 -14.50
CA ASP A 295 -18.30 -7.87 -14.30
C ASP A 295 -17.10 -8.49 -13.58
N PHE A 296 -16.04 -7.72 -13.33
CA PHE A 296 -14.79 -8.12 -12.69
C PHE A 296 -14.12 -9.32 -13.35
N GLU A 297 -14.06 -9.29 -14.71
CA GLU A 297 -13.31 -10.27 -15.47
C GLU A 297 -11.84 -10.29 -15.03
N LEU A 298 -11.32 -11.46 -14.64
CA LEU A 298 -9.93 -11.61 -14.22
C LEU A 298 -9.00 -11.63 -15.43
N ILE A 299 -8.05 -10.71 -15.47
CA ILE A 299 -7.00 -10.59 -16.48
C ILE A 299 -5.64 -10.74 -15.81
N GLU A 300 -4.81 -11.66 -16.29
CA GLU A 300 -3.42 -11.81 -15.83
C GLU A 300 -2.57 -10.74 -16.51
N VAL A 301 -2.10 -9.76 -15.74
CA VAL A 301 -1.21 -8.69 -16.23
C VAL A 301 0.23 -9.20 -16.36
N ASP A 302 0.76 -9.81 -15.30
CA ASP A 302 2.06 -10.49 -15.32
C ASP A 302 2.00 -11.74 -14.44
N PRO A 303 1.82 -12.95 -14.98
CA PRO A 303 1.73 -14.18 -14.20
C PRO A 303 3.07 -14.64 -13.63
N THR A 304 4.17 -13.98 -13.97
CA THR A 304 5.54 -14.44 -13.67
C THR A 304 6.22 -13.74 -12.52
N LEU A 305 5.74 -12.54 -12.11
CA LEU A 305 6.36 -11.78 -11.02
C LEU A 305 6.31 -12.56 -9.71
N PRO A 306 7.46 -12.87 -9.08
CA PRO A 306 7.48 -13.67 -7.86
C PRO A 306 7.12 -12.81 -6.63
N SER A 307 6.18 -13.32 -5.84
CA SER A 307 5.82 -12.79 -4.50
C SER A 307 5.58 -11.27 -4.42
N PRO A 308 4.80 -10.63 -5.33
CA PRO A 308 4.51 -9.19 -5.29
C PRO A 308 3.66 -8.86 -4.06
N HIS A 309 4.33 -8.47 -2.95
CA HIS A 309 3.68 -8.40 -1.64
C HIS A 309 3.12 -7.04 -1.29
N SER A 310 3.68 -5.98 -1.82
CA SER A 310 3.19 -4.61 -1.68
C SER A 310 2.57 -4.13 -2.98
N LEU A 311 1.70 -3.13 -2.90
CA LEU A 311 1.05 -2.52 -4.06
C LEU A 311 0.67 -1.09 -3.73
N ASP A 312 0.93 -0.18 -4.66
CA ASP A 312 0.33 1.14 -4.68
C ASP A 312 -0.12 1.50 -6.11
N LEU A 313 -1.11 2.37 -6.23
CA LEU A 313 -1.69 2.82 -7.49
C LEU A 313 -1.65 4.34 -7.55
N VAL A 314 -0.98 4.87 -8.58
CA VAL A 314 -0.83 6.31 -8.79
C VAL A 314 -0.47 6.59 -10.25
N ASP A 315 -0.76 7.79 -10.74
CA ASP A 315 -0.25 8.29 -12.01
C ASP A 315 1.24 8.65 -11.83
N MET A 316 2.14 7.70 -12.15
CA MET A 316 3.56 7.77 -11.85
C MET A 316 4.34 8.62 -12.85
N ASP A 317 3.91 8.64 -14.12
CA ASP A 317 4.57 9.40 -15.18
C ASP A 317 3.80 10.66 -15.60
N GLN A 318 2.73 10.99 -14.86
CA GLN A 318 1.91 12.19 -15.01
C GLN A 318 1.24 12.30 -16.38
N ASP A 319 0.88 11.15 -16.97
CA ASP A 319 0.17 11.11 -18.26
C ASP A 319 -1.37 11.10 -18.11
N GLY A 320 -1.87 11.00 -16.88
CA GLY A 320 -3.28 11.02 -16.49
C GLY A 320 -3.88 9.63 -16.28
N ASP A 321 -3.10 8.57 -16.44
CA ASP A 321 -3.51 7.19 -16.29
C ASP A 321 -2.97 6.58 -14.98
N ILE A 322 -3.72 5.68 -14.36
CA ILE A 322 -3.29 5.08 -13.10
C ILE A 322 -2.36 3.91 -13.35
N ASP A 323 -1.14 4.02 -12.83
CA ASP A 323 -0.10 3.00 -12.86
C ASP A 323 -0.10 2.14 -11.61
N ALA A 324 0.66 1.03 -11.63
CA ALA A 324 0.80 0.16 -10.49
C ALA A 324 2.27 -0.08 -10.12
N ILE A 325 2.59 0.10 -8.84
CA ILE A 325 3.90 -0.17 -8.27
C ILE A 325 3.78 -1.36 -7.33
N THR A 326 4.65 -2.35 -7.51
CA THR A 326 4.72 -3.50 -6.61
C THR A 326 6.15 -3.95 -6.39
N CYS A 327 6.40 -4.64 -5.29
CA CYS A 327 7.71 -5.21 -5.01
C CYS A 327 7.58 -6.60 -4.37
N GLY A 328 8.49 -7.49 -4.76
CA GLY A 328 8.61 -8.82 -4.19
C GLY A 328 9.06 -8.78 -2.73
N LYS A 329 8.55 -9.68 -1.88
CA LYS A 329 8.86 -9.68 -0.43
C LYS A 329 10.21 -10.28 -0.06
N GLU A 330 10.81 -11.10 -0.92
CA GLU A 330 12.07 -11.78 -0.63
C GLU A 330 13.28 -10.83 -0.75
N ALA A 331 14.45 -11.22 -0.27
CA ALA A 331 15.62 -10.32 -0.29
C ALA A 331 16.12 -10.00 -1.71
N ASP A 332 15.90 -10.91 -2.65
CA ASP A 332 16.09 -10.78 -4.09
C ASP A 332 14.78 -10.35 -4.79
N GLY A 333 13.94 -9.57 -4.10
CA GLY A 333 12.69 -9.07 -4.63
C GLY A 333 12.89 -8.11 -5.79
N ILE A 334 11.92 -8.14 -6.69
CA ILE A 334 11.89 -7.27 -7.87
C ILE A 334 11.01 -6.07 -7.57
N VAL A 335 11.55 -4.87 -7.70
CA VAL A 335 10.77 -3.63 -7.73
C VAL A 335 10.27 -3.44 -9.14
N ALA A 336 8.97 -3.51 -9.34
CA ALA A 336 8.32 -3.44 -10.64
C ALA A 336 7.31 -2.29 -10.69
N LEU A 337 7.41 -1.48 -11.74
CA LEU A 337 6.45 -0.47 -12.13
C LEU A 337 5.73 -0.96 -13.39
N TYR A 338 4.42 -0.89 -13.41
CA TYR A 338 3.55 -1.20 -14.53
C TYR A 338 2.90 0.08 -15.02
N LEU A 339 3.49 0.69 -16.05
CA LEU A 339 2.93 1.88 -16.70
C LEU A 339 1.72 1.48 -17.54
N ASN A 340 0.62 2.16 -17.33
CA ASN A 340 -0.65 1.98 -18.00
C ASN A 340 -0.75 2.95 -19.20
N ASP A 341 -1.53 2.62 -20.20
CA ASP A 341 -1.81 3.50 -21.34
C ASP A 341 -3.25 4.04 -21.33
N GLY A 342 -3.93 3.98 -20.18
CA GLY A 342 -5.32 4.37 -20.02
C GLY A 342 -6.33 3.49 -20.73
N GLN A 343 -5.91 2.35 -21.29
CA GLN A 343 -6.75 1.34 -21.91
C GLN A 343 -6.63 -0.02 -21.24
N GLY A 344 -5.87 -0.07 -20.12
CA GLY A 344 -5.56 -1.28 -19.38
C GLY A 344 -4.44 -2.12 -20.01
N ASN A 345 -3.60 -1.52 -20.87
CA ASN A 345 -2.39 -2.19 -21.31
C ASN A 345 -1.21 -1.73 -20.47
N PHE A 346 -0.64 -2.65 -19.72
CA PHE A 346 0.44 -2.38 -18.78
C PHE A 346 1.80 -2.73 -19.37
N SER A 347 2.74 -1.80 -19.33
CA SER A 347 4.13 -2.01 -19.68
C SER A 347 5.01 -2.09 -18.43
N LYS A 348 5.66 -3.25 -18.21
CA LYS A 348 6.50 -3.48 -17.04
C LYS A 348 7.87 -2.83 -17.18
N ARG A 349 8.29 -2.10 -16.15
CA ARG A 349 9.66 -1.65 -15.91
C ARG A 349 10.19 -2.29 -14.64
N THR A 350 11.35 -2.93 -14.69
CA THR A 350 12.07 -3.42 -13.51
C THR A 350 13.04 -2.34 -13.05
N LEU A 351 12.86 -1.86 -11.81
CA LEU A 351 13.69 -0.79 -11.25
C LEU A 351 14.88 -1.35 -10.46
N ASP A 352 14.66 -2.46 -9.74
CA ASP A 352 15.68 -3.16 -8.95
C ASP A 352 15.33 -4.66 -8.86
N GLU A 353 16.33 -5.54 -8.75
CA GLU A 353 16.16 -6.99 -8.62
C GLU A 353 16.70 -7.54 -7.27
N ASN A 354 17.11 -6.65 -6.37
CA ASN A 354 17.71 -7.01 -5.08
C ASN A 354 17.16 -6.18 -3.93
N GLN A 355 15.86 -5.86 -3.98
CA GLN A 355 15.17 -5.12 -2.94
C GLN A 355 13.91 -5.88 -2.52
N GLY A 356 13.90 -6.43 -1.32
CA GLY A 356 12.67 -6.97 -0.75
C GLY A 356 11.77 -5.85 -0.24
N SER A 357 10.45 -6.01 -0.37
CA SER A 357 9.46 -5.09 0.18
C SER A 357 8.39 -5.84 0.98
N TYR A 358 7.86 -5.17 1.98
CA TYR A 358 6.62 -5.57 2.64
C TYR A 358 5.56 -4.47 2.52
N ASP A 359 6.03 -3.21 2.37
CA ASP A 359 5.22 -2.03 2.14
C ASP A 359 5.92 -1.15 1.09
N THR A 360 5.18 -0.65 0.12
CA THR A 360 5.62 0.23 -0.96
C THR A 360 4.62 1.35 -1.11
N ARG A 361 5.10 2.58 -1.18
CA ARG A 361 4.26 3.78 -1.27
C ARG A 361 4.79 4.75 -2.31
N ALA A 362 3.89 5.36 -3.06
CA ALA A 362 4.17 6.49 -3.92
C ALA A 362 4.10 7.79 -3.10
N ILE A 363 5.19 8.52 -3.02
CA ILE A 363 5.32 9.77 -2.24
C ILE A 363 6.35 10.64 -2.94
N ASP A 364 6.09 11.93 -3.10
CA ASP A 364 7.08 12.93 -3.56
C ASP A 364 8.11 13.16 -2.43
N MET A 365 9.22 12.38 -2.46
CA MET A 365 10.19 12.32 -1.37
C MET A 365 11.16 13.51 -1.35
N ASP A 366 11.39 14.15 -2.47
CA ASP A 366 12.33 15.29 -2.60
C ASP A 366 11.67 16.64 -2.88
N GLY A 367 10.35 16.65 -3.03
CA GLY A 367 9.56 17.88 -3.20
C GLY A 367 9.64 18.48 -4.60
N ASP A 368 9.96 17.67 -5.60
CA ASP A 368 10.12 18.15 -6.98
C ASP A 368 8.83 18.10 -7.81
N GLY A 369 7.77 17.51 -7.25
CA GLY A 369 6.41 17.49 -7.79
C GLY A 369 6.05 16.25 -8.58
N ASP A 370 6.92 15.23 -8.61
CA ASP A 370 6.57 13.90 -9.10
C ASP A 370 6.59 12.85 -7.96
N PHE A 371 5.99 11.69 -8.21
CA PHE A 371 5.95 10.63 -7.20
C PHE A 371 7.20 9.76 -7.28
N ASP A 372 7.82 9.57 -6.12
CA ASP A 372 8.88 8.60 -5.87
C ASP A 372 8.32 7.32 -5.24
N ILE A 373 9.18 6.32 -5.03
CA ILE A 373 8.78 5.05 -4.44
C ILE A 373 9.51 4.83 -3.12
N LEU A 374 8.79 4.96 -2.00
CA LEU A 374 9.27 4.59 -0.66
C LEU A 374 9.05 3.10 -0.40
N ILE A 375 10.08 2.38 0.06
CA ILE A 375 10.02 0.94 0.34
C ILE A 375 10.49 0.61 1.75
N ALA A 376 9.63 -0.10 2.49
CA ALA A 376 10.00 -0.80 3.72
C ALA A 376 10.32 -2.27 3.44
N GLY A 377 11.58 -2.63 3.57
CA GLY A 377 12.10 -3.94 3.21
C GLY A 377 12.12 -4.95 4.36
N GLN A 378 11.16 -5.88 4.43
CA GLN A 378 11.15 -6.90 5.48
C GLN A 378 12.34 -7.85 5.37
N ALA A 379 12.61 -8.40 4.20
CA ALA A 379 13.69 -9.35 3.99
C ALA A 379 15.05 -8.66 3.80
N SER A 380 15.09 -7.53 3.10
CA SER A 380 16.28 -6.68 2.96
C SER A 380 16.59 -5.88 4.23
N LYS A 381 15.62 -5.75 5.15
CA LYS A 381 15.75 -5.13 6.50
C LYS A 381 16.16 -3.67 6.47
N ASN A 382 15.84 -2.95 5.42
CA ASN A 382 16.21 -1.57 5.16
C ASN A 382 14.97 -0.70 4.87
N ILE A 383 15.18 0.61 4.82
CA ILE A 383 14.23 1.55 4.22
C ILE A 383 14.99 2.27 3.12
N VAL A 384 14.42 2.29 1.93
CA VAL A 384 14.97 2.95 0.76
C VAL A 384 13.88 3.72 0.03
N TRP A 385 14.28 4.66 -0.82
CA TRP A 385 13.39 5.23 -1.81
C TRP A 385 14.07 5.31 -3.17
N TYR A 386 13.28 5.36 -4.20
CA TYR A 386 13.71 5.46 -5.58
C TYR A 386 13.22 6.77 -6.16
N GLU A 387 14.15 7.65 -6.49
CA GLU A 387 13.88 8.92 -7.13
C GLU A 387 13.42 8.70 -8.57
N ASN A 388 12.30 9.32 -8.92
CA ASN A 388 11.64 9.19 -10.20
C ASN A 388 12.31 10.07 -11.26
N PRO A 389 12.79 9.51 -12.35
CA PRO A 389 13.34 10.29 -13.46
C PRO A 389 12.30 10.61 -14.55
N LEU A 390 11.05 10.18 -14.40
CA LEU A 390 10.01 10.26 -15.42
C LEU A 390 9.29 11.61 -15.35
N ARG A 391 9.77 12.59 -16.09
CA ARG A 391 9.16 13.91 -16.25
C ARG A 391 8.64 14.12 -17.66
#